data_b76875b2fd1642bff0a5b911ec33b013
#
_entry.id   b76875b2fd1642bff0a5b911ec33b013
#
_cell.length_a   1.000
_cell.length_b   1.000
_cell.length_c   1.000
_cell.angle_alpha   90.00
_cell.angle_beta   90.00
_cell.angle_gamma   90.00
#
_symmetry.space_group_name_H-M   'P 1'
#
loop_
_entity.id
_entity.type
_entity.pdbx_description
1 polymer ?
#
loop_
_entity_poly.entity_id
_entity_poly.type
_entity_poly.pdbx_seq_one_letter_code
_entity_poly.pdbx_strand_id
1 'polypeptide(L)'
;MGTVIAYDCLKRVPDCPKIDGLLTIGSPLGLEEIQQKMTPEWTRANGFPSDKLSGSWINVYDALDPVAGFDPKISNDYLKTLLPVIEDIHEPNFGMWRHDITKYLAGQKLRTRLRGLLDL
;
A
#
# COMPACT_ATOMS: atom_id res chain seq x y z
N MET A 1 4.06 7.97 5.59
CA MET A 1 4.93 8.69 4.65
C MET A 1 5.90 7.77 3.92
N GLY A 2 6.43 6.74 4.58
CA GLY A 2 7.33 5.76 3.95
C GLY A 2 6.73 5.04 2.74
N THR A 3 5.44 4.73 2.75
CA THR A 3 4.75 4.08 1.63
C THR A 3 4.69 5.00 0.39
N VAL A 4 4.56 6.30 0.58
CA VAL A 4 4.57 7.29 -0.51
C VAL A 4 5.95 7.34 -1.15
N ILE A 5 7.00 7.37 -0.33
CA ILE A 5 8.40 7.37 -0.82
C ILE A 5 8.69 6.07 -1.57
N ALA A 6 8.32 4.93 -1.03
CA ALA A 6 8.53 3.64 -1.67
C ALA A 6 7.81 3.55 -3.02
N TYR A 7 6.55 3.95 -3.07
CA TYR A 7 5.78 3.98 -4.31
C TYR A 7 6.42 4.90 -5.36
N ASP A 8 6.81 6.11 -4.95
CA ASP A 8 7.45 7.07 -5.83
C ASP A 8 8.76 6.51 -6.42
N CYS A 9 9.57 5.85 -5.60
CA CYS A 9 10.77 5.16 -6.08
C CYS A 9 10.44 4.09 -7.13
N LEU A 10 9.44 3.25 -6.87
CA LEU A 10 9.04 2.17 -7.79
C LEU A 10 8.54 2.70 -9.13
N LYS A 11 7.94 3.88 -9.15
CA LYS A 11 7.38 4.48 -10.37
C LYS A 11 8.34 5.40 -11.11
N ARG A 12 9.20 6.12 -10.41
CA ARG A 12 10.02 7.19 -11.01
C ARG A 12 11.50 6.92 -11.10
N VAL A 13 12.05 6.10 -10.21
CA VAL A 13 13.52 5.93 -10.12
C VAL A 13 13.94 4.74 -10.96
N PRO A 14 14.66 4.95 -12.09
CA PRO A 14 15.06 3.84 -12.98
C PRO A 14 15.94 2.80 -12.28
N ASP A 15 16.82 3.23 -11.36
CA ASP A 15 17.72 2.37 -10.63
C ASP A 15 17.09 1.72 -9.38
N CYS A 16 15.80 1.97 -9.13
CA CYS A 16 15.09 1.29 -8.05
C CYS A 16 15.12 -0.22 -8.30
N PRO A 17 15.50 -1.04 -7.30
CA PRO A 17 15.53 -2.50 -7.49
C PRO A 17 14.12 -3.04 -7.74
N LYS A 18 14.05 -4.12 -8.52
CA LYS A 18 12.83 -4.89 -8.67
C LYS A 18 12.54 -5.65 -7.40
N ILE A 19 11.26 -5.73 -7.03
CA ILE A 19 10.79 -6.44 -5.84
C ILE A 19 9.74 -7.49 -6.20
N ASP A 20 9.65 -8.53 -5.37
CA ASP A 20 8.73 -9.65 -5.59
C ASP A 20 7.40 -9.47 -4.90
N GLY A 21 7.32 -8.61 -3.91
CA GLY A 21 6.08 -8.35 -3.17
C GLY A 21 6.14 -7.03 -2.43
N LEU A 22 4.97 -6.43 -2.17
CA LEU A 22 4.84 -5.17 -1.45
C LEU A 22 3.74 -5.30 -0.42
N LEU A 23 4.06 -4.94 0.82
CA LEU A 23 3.10 -4.85 1.91
C LEU A 23 3.08 -3.41 2.41
N THR A 24 1.96 -2.74 2.26
CA THR A 24 1.75 -1.39 2.80
C THR A 24 0.84 -1.44 4.01
N ILE A 25 1.13 -0.61 5.00
CA ILE A 25 0.46 -0.62 6.30
C ILE A 25 0.10 0.81 6.67
N GLY A 26 -1.19 1.07 6.90
CA GLY A 26 -1.65 2.41 7.29
C GLY A 26 -1.25 3.48 6.28
N SER A 27 -1.34 3.19 5.01
CA SER A 27 -0.81 4.03 3.93
C SER A 27 -1.78 5.16 3.56
N PRO A 28 -1.29 6.39 3.35
CA PRO A 28 -2.10 7.50 2.84
C PRO A 28 -2.24 7.51 1.32
N LEU A 29 -1.82 6.45 0.61
CA LEU A 29 -1.83 6.41 -0.87
C LEU A 29 -3.23 6.51 -1.49
N GLY A 30 -4.30 6.24 -0.72
CA GLY A 30 -5.67 6.43 -1.19
C GLY A 30 -6.12 7.89 -1.22
N LEU A 31 -5.38 8.80 -0.59
CA LEU A 31 -5.76 10.21 -0.53
C LEU A 31 -5.51 10.91 -1.87
N GLU A 32 -6.52 11.62 -2.35
CA GLU A 32 -6.45 12.33 -3.62
C GLU A 32 -5.30 13.35 -3.67
N GLU A 33 -5.06 14.05 -2.58
CA GLU A 33 -3.99 15.04 -2.50
C GLU A 33 -2.60 14.41 -2.70
N ILE A 34 -2.42 13.18 -2.22
CA ILE A 34 -1.19 12.43 -2.41
C ILE A 34 -1.06 11.97 -3.86
N GLN A 35 -2.14 11.43 -4.42
CA GLN A 35 -2.17 10.94 -5.80
C GLN A 35 -1.88 12.06 -6.80
N GLN A 36 -2.46 13.24 -6.60
CA GLN A 36 -2.22 14.39 -7.46
C GLN A 36 -0.77 14.83 -7.50
N LYS A 37 -0.06 14.69 -6.37
CA LYS A 37 1.37 15.03 -6.30
C LYS A 37 2.28 14.02 -6.99
N MET A 38 1.76 12.83 -7.27
CA MET A 38 2.51 11.76 -7.93
C MET A 38 2.22 11.64 -9.42
N THR A 39 1.32 12.44 -9.97
CA THR A 39 1.08 12.51 -11.41
C THR A 39 2.26 13.20 -12.12
N PRO A 40 2.58 12.85 -13.37
CA PRO A 40 1.90 11.89 -14.27
C PRO A 40 2.31 10.42 -14.06
N GLU A 41 3.28 10.12 -13.22
CA GLU A 41 3.76 8.75 -13.00
C GLU A 41 2.67 7.86 -12.40
N TRP A 42 1.84 8.43 -11.52
CA TRP A 42 0.63 7.77 -11.08
C TRP A 42 -0.53 8.14 -12.00
N THR A 43 -1.29 7.14 -12.42
CA THR A 43 -2.64 7.28 -12.96
C THR A 43 -3.49 6.17 -12.36
N ARG A 44 -4.80 6.38 -12.28
CA ARG A 44 -5.68 5.34 -11.74
C ARG A 44 -5.58 4.04 -12.56
N ALA A 45 -5.61 4.16 -13.88
CA ALA A 45 -5.61 3.02 -14.79
C ALA A 45 -4.34 2.17 -14.70
N ASN A 46 -3.20 2.78 -14.41
CA ASN A 46 -1.89 2.14 -14.40
C ASN A 46 -1.07 2.54 -13.17
N GLY A 47 -1.72 2.68 -12.01
CA GLY A 47 -1.05 3.01 -10.76
C GLY A 47 -0.20 1.87 -10.19
N PHE A 48 -0.50 0.62 -10.56
CA PHE A 48 0.30 -0.52 -10.13
C PHE A 48 1.71 -0.45 -10.74
N PRO A 49 2.79 -0.55 -9.90
CA PRO A 49 4.16 -0.36 -10.39
C PRO A 49 4.71 -1.62 -11.06
N SER A 50 4.14 -2.01 -12.20
CA SER A 50 4.40 -3.27 -12.89
C SER A 50 5.85 -3.45 -13.33
N ASP A 51 6.59 -2.36 -13.60
CA ASP A 51 7.98 -2.44 -14.05
C ASP A 51 8.92 -2.92 -12.96
N LYS A 52 8.58 -2.70 -11.70
CA LYS A 52 9.43 -3.01 -10.54
C LYS A 52 8.83 -4.02 -9.58
N LEU A 53 7.51 -4.22 -9.60
CA LEU A 53 6.82 -5.17 -8.72
C LEU A 53 6.29 -6.34 -9.54
N SER A 54 6.92 -7.49 -9.39
CA SER A 54 6.55 -8.70 -10.14
C SER A 54 5.47 -9.55 -9.47
N GLY A 55 5.28 -9.38 -8.17
CA GLY A 55 4.33 -10.18 -7.38
C GLY A 55 3.16 -9.38 -6.84
N SER A 56 2.73 -9.73 -5.64
CA SER A 56 1.52 -9.19 -5.03
C SER A 56 1.78 -7.88 -4.29
N TRP A 57 0.79 -7.00 -4.29
CA TRP A 57 0.72 -5.85 -3.40
C TRP A 57 -0.47 -6.03 -2.46
N ILE A 58 -0.17 -6.08 -1.17
CA ILE A 58 -1.16 -6.24 -0.09
C ILE A 58 -1.15 -4.96 0.73
N ASN A 59 -2.33 -4.37 0.90
CA ASN A 59 -2.51 -3.15 1.68
C ASN A 59 -3.32 -3.46 2.93
N VAL A 60 -2.70 -3.28 4.10
CA VAL A 60 -3.36 -3.49 5.39
C VAL A 60 -3.68 -2.14 6.01
N TYR A 61 -4.93 -1.95 6.40
CA TYR A 61 -5.40 -0.68 6.92
C TYR A 61 -6.32 -0.87 8.14
N ASP A 62 -6.40 0.18 8.96
CA ASP A 62 -7.46 0.38 9.94
C ASP A 62 -8.28 1.58 9.48
N ALA A 63 -9.59 1.41 9.33
CA ALA A 63 -10.47 2.47 8.85
C ALA A 63 -10.48 3.72 9.75
N LEU A 64 -10.04 3.60 11.00
CA LEU A 64 -9.93 4.71 11.94
C LEU A 64 -8.50 5.24 12.10
N ASP A 65 -7.54 4.75 11.30
CA ASP A 65 -6.18 5.29 11.28
C ASP A 65 -6.21 6.68 10.64
N PRO A 66 -5.85 7.75 11.36
CA PRO A 66 -5.92 9.11 10.81
C PRO A 66 -4.91 9.37 9.70
N VAL A 67 -3.81 8.60 9.63
CA VAL A 67 -2.80 8.75 8.57
C VAL A 67 -3.29 8.17 7.26
N ALA A 68 -4.00 7.05 7.30
CA ALA A 68 -4.63 6.47 6.12
C ALA A 68 -5.78 7.34 5.57
N GLY A 69 -6.34 8.20 6.40
CA GLY A 69 -7.37 9.16 6.01
C GLY A 69 -8.74 8.53 5.81
N PHE A 70 -9.58 9.22 5.03
CA PHE A 70 -10.95 8.79 4.77
C PHE A 70 -11.06 7.74 3.66
N ASP A 71 -10.00 7.53 2.90
CA ASP A 71 -9.95 6.53 1.84
C ASP A 71 -8.72 5.63 2.01
N PRO A 72 -8.77 4.67 2.94
CA PRO A 72 -7.64 3.80 3.24
C PRO A 72 -7.45 2.66 2.25
N LYS A 73 -8.44 2.38 1.42
CA LYS A 73 -8.36 1.35 0.38
C LYS A 73 -7.66 1.90 -0.86
N ILE A 74 -6.83 1.08 -1.49
CA ILE A 74 -6.07 1.51 -2.66
C ILE A 74 -6.27 0.61 -3.88
N SER A 75 -7.01 -0.50 -3.75
CA SER A 75 -7.23 -1.43 -4.86
C SER A 75 -7.97 -0.82 -6.04
N ASN A 76 -8.78 0.21 -5.80
CA ASN A 76 -9.56 0.90 -6.82
C ASN A 76 -8.83 2.08 -7.48
N ASP A 77 -7.68 2.47 -6.93
CA ASP A 77 -6.94 3.66 -7.38
C ASP A 77 -5.59 3.34 -8.00
N TYR A 78 -5.11 2.12 -7.83
CA TYR A 78 -3.81 1.65 -8.32
C TYR A 78 -3.99 0.40 -9.18
N LEU A 79 -4.64 0.59 -10.32
CA LEU A 79 -5.00 -0.51 -11.20
C LEU A 79 -3.81 -0.94 -12.08
N LYS A 80 -3.83 -2.19 -12.50
CA LYS A 80 -2.89 -2.73 -13.47
C LYS A 80 -3.64 -2.92 -14.79
N THR A 81 -3.40 -2.00 -15.75
CA THR A 81 -4.12 -2.00 -17.03
C THR A 81 -5.64 -2.07 -16.82
N LEU A 82 -6.15 -1.14 -15.99
CA LEU A 82 -7.57 -1.03 -15.60
C LEU A 82 -8.11 -2.18 -14.75
N LEU A 83 -7.26 -3.12 -14.29
CA LEU A 83 -7.68 -4.24 -13.45
C LEU A 83 -7.28 -4.03 -11.98
N PRO A 84 -8.19 -4.25 -11.03
CA PRO A 84 -7.85 -4.21 -9.60
C PRO A 84 -7.10 -5.49 -9.23
N VAL A 85 -5.84 -5.35 -8.81
CA VAL A 85 -4.97 -6.48 -8.44
C VAL A 85 -4.41 -6.37 -7.01
N ILE A 86 -4.62 -5.23 -6.35
CA ILE A 86 -4.18 -5.04 -4.97
C ILE A 86 -5.22 -5.61 -4.02
N GLU A 87 -4.77 -6.33 -3.00
CA GLU A 87 -5.64 -6.82 -1.93
C GLU A 87 -5.64 -5.82 -0.77
N ASP A 88 -6.82 -5.25 -0.47
CA ASP A 88 -7.03 -4.42 0.72
C ASP A 88 -7.53 -5.28 1.87
N ILE A 89 -6.84 -5.24 3.01
CA ILE A 89 -7.19 -5.99 4.21
C ILE A 89 -7.43 -5.04 5.37
N HIS A 90 -8.62 -5.09 5.95
CA HIS A 90 -8.95 -4.33 7.15
C HIS A 90 -8.46 -5.08 8.39
N GLU A 91 -7.57 -4.44 9.14
CA GLU A 91 -7.04 -4.95 10.41
C GLU A 91 -7.26 -3.88 11.49
N PRO A 92 -8.36 -3.96 12.27
CA PRO A 92 -8.65 -2.93 13.29
C PRO A 92 -7.59 -2.95 14.39
N ASN A 93 -7.07 -1.77 14.71
CA ASN A 93 -6.17 -1.56 15.84
C ASN A 93 -6.94 -1.05 17.05
N PHE A 94 -6.38 -1.24 18.25
CA PHE A 94 -6.99 -0.79 19.49
C PHE A 94 -6.37 0.52 19.99
N GLY A 95 -7.19 1.37 20.60
CA GLY A 95 -6.74 2.56 21.29
C GLY A 95 -6.61 3.79 20.40
N MET A 96 -5.97 4.83 20.97
CA MET A 96 -5.90 6.16 20.33
C MET A 96 -4.84 6.26 19.23
N TRP A 97 -3.79 5.44 19.32
CA TRP A 97 -2.64 5.50 18.42
C TRP A 97 -2.74 4.43 17.33
N ARG A 98 -3.77 4.58 16.46
CA ARG A 98 -4.08 3.59 15.44
C ARG A 98 -3.04 3.48 14.33
N HIS A 99 -2.18 4.48 14.17
CA HIS A 99 -1.08 4.45 13.21
C HIS A 99 0.21 3.85 13.77
N ASP A 100 0.19 3.33 15.00
CA ASP A 100 1.37 2.68 15.58
C ASP A 100 1.65 1.37 14.85
N ILE A 101 2.85 1.25 14.27
CA ILE A 101 3.27 0.04 13.53
C ILE A 101 3.26 -1.21 14.40
N THR A 102 3.54 -1.09 15.70
CA THR A 102 3.51 -2.24 16.61
C THR A 102 2.10 -2.81 16.74
N LYS A 103 1.08 -1.97 16.69
CA LYS A 103 -0.32 -2.41 16.71
C LYS A 103 -0.69 -3.14 15.41
N TYR A 104 -0.25 -2.65 14.26
CA TYR A 104 -0.43 -3.35 12.98
C TYR A 104 0.26 -4.71 13.00
N LEU A 105 1.51 -4.76 13.46
CA LEU A 105 2.29 -6.00 13.53
C LEU A 105 1.71 -7.01 14.54
N ALA A 106 0.90 -6.57 15.50
CA ALA A 106 0.16 -7.47 16.39
C ALA A 106 -1.05 -8.10 15.72
N GLY A 107 -1.52 -7.56 14.60
CA GLY A 107 -2.69 -8.04 13.87
C GLY A 107 -2.46 -9.40 13.21
N GLN A 108 -3.41 -10.32 13.39
CA GLN A 108 -3.29 -11.67 12.86
C GLN A 108 -3.31 -11.71 11.34
N LYS A 109 -4.15 -10.91 10.71
CA LYS A 109 -4.28 -10.87 9.24
C LYS A 109 -3.00 -10.40 8.59
N LEU A 110 -2.41 -9.31 9.10
CA LEU A 110 -1.14 -8.81 8.61
C LEU A 110 -0.04 -9.85 8.77
N ARG A 111 0.06 -10.46 9.95
CA ARG A 111 1.11 -11.46 10.23
C ARG A 111 1.00 -12.66 9.31
N THR A 112 -0.21 -13.13 9.05
CA THR A 112 -0.45 -14.24 8.13
C THR A 112 0.01 -13.89 6.71
N ARG A 113 -0.33 -12.70 6.23
CA ARG A 113 0.06 -12.26 4.88
C ARG A 113 1.55 -12.00 4.76
N LEU A 114 2.16 -11.40 5.80
CA LEU A 114 3.60 -11.19 5.81
C LEU A 114 4.37 -12.50 5.74
N ARG A 115 3.94 -13.51 6.49
CA ARG A 115 4.55 -14.84 6.43
C ARG A 115 4.44 -15.45 5.04
N GLY A 116 3.29 -15.28 4.38
CA GLY A 116 3.09 -15.74 3.00
C GLY A 116 4.03 -15.07 2.02
N LEU A 117 4.23 -13.77 2.14
CA LEU A 117 5.18 -13.03 1.29
C LEU A 117 6.64 -13.47 1.50
N LEU A 118 6.98 -13.91 2.71
CA LEU A 118 8.31 -14.36 3.06
C LEU A 118 8.52 -15.87 2.89
N ASP A 119 7.51 -16.59 2.42
CA ASP A 119 7.52 -18.05 2.28
C ASP A 119 7.80 -18.80 3.60
N LEU A 120 7.25 -18.28 4.70
CA LEU A 120 7.42 -18.89 6.02
C LEU A 120 6.26 -19.77 6.47
#